data_a45aff3eb2b23fb73940cdf08c2b4562
#
_entry.id   a45aff3eb2b23fb73940cdf08c2b4562
#
_cell.length_a   1.000
_cell.length_b   1.000
_cell.length_c   1.000
_cell.angle_alpha   90.00
_cell.angle_beta   90.00
_cell.angle_gamma   90.00
#
_symmetry.space_group_name_H-M   'P 1'
#
loop_
_entity.id
_entity.type
_entity.pdbx_description
1 polymer ?
#
loop_
_entity_poly.entity_id
_entity_poly.type
_entity_poly.pdbx_seq_one_letter_code
_entity_poly.pdbx_strand_id
1 'polypeptide(L)'
;MGRVLAVILALIGIGSFLFHTFAQTWAGLADVLPILMFILIYIYVATRDYFQVSSWVAWLVVIGFFPFAAVIGWLISDWEFLGSTRGYVPVPILILIYAYLLRRKLPDVARGLSMGVGILVASMGARWADQLLCPLHPMGTHFLWHILNAMMLAWMIEVYRRHMLAGRRAKR
;
A
#
# COMPACT_ATOMS: atom_id res chain seq x y z
N MET A 1 12.64 -1.90 -11.50
CA MET A 1 11.81 -1.76 -10.28
C MET A 1 10.40 -2.32 -10.44
N GLY A 2 9.63 -2.06 -11.51
CA GLY A 2 8.30 -2.64 -11.65
C GLY A 2 8.24 -4.18 -11.54
N ARG A 3 9.24 -4.90 -12.09
CA ARG A 3 9.35 -6.36 -11.93
C ARG A 3 9.58 -6.79 -10.47
N VAL A 4 10.38 -6.04 -9.72
CA VAL A 4 10.61 -6.31 -8.29
C VAL A 4 9.32 -6.18 -7.51
N LEU A 5 8.56 -5.10 -7.72
CA LEU A 5 7.25 -4.91 -7.08
C LEU A 5 6.25 -6.03 -7.45
N ALA A 6 6.27 -6.50 -8.71
CA ALA A 6 5.42 -7.63 -9.15
C ALA A 6 5.79 -8.95 -8.46
N VAL A 7 7.09 -9.21 -8.26
CA VAL A 7 7.56 -10.39 -7.50
C VAL A 7 7.11 -10.29 -6.04
N ILE A 8 7.24 -9.11 -5.43
CA ILE A 8 6.80 -8.92 -4.05
C ILE A 8 5.28 -9.09 -3.94
N LEU A 9 4.50 -8.61 -4.91
CA LEU A 9 3.05 -8.84 -4.95
C LEU A 9 2.72 -10.36 -5.00
N ALA A 10 3.47 -11.14 -5.76
CA ALA A 10 3.31 -12.60 -5.76
C ALA A 10 3.66 -13.22 -4.39
N LEU A 11 4.73 -12.73 -3.73
CA LEU A 11 5.10 -13.16 -2.38
C LEU A 11 4.03 -12.81 -1.35
N ILE A 12 3.37 -11.64 -1.47
CA ILE A 12 2.21 -11.27 -0.64
C ILE A 12 1.10 -12.31 -0.80
N GLY A 13 0.76 -12.70 -2.03
CA GLY A 13 -0.26 -13.72 -2.28
C GLY A 13 0.09 -15.07 -1.68
N ILE A 14 1.35 -15.51 -1.82
CA ILE A 14 1.83 -16.78 -1.23
C ILE A 14 1.79 -16.69 0.31
N GLY A 15 2.30 -15.60 0.90
CA GLY A 15 2.31 -15.40 2.36
C GLY A 15 0.90 -15.39 2.94
N SER A 16 -0.03 -14.70 2.28
CA SER A 16 -1.44 -14.67 2.65
C SER A 16 -2.08 -16.05 2.59
N PHE A 17 -1.85 -16.81 1.52
CA PHE A 17 -2.31 -18.19 1.42
C PHE A 17 -1.77 -19.07 2.56
N LEU A 18 -0.47 -18.96 2.86
CA LEU A 18 0.16 -19.73 3.95
C LEU A 18 -0.46 -19.38 5.32
N PHE A 19 -0.69 -18.08 5.57
CA PHE A 19 -1.28 -17.66 6.83
C PHE A 19 -2.71 -18.16 7.02
N HIS A 20 -3.54 -18.10 5.97
CA HIS A 20 -4.92 -18.61 6.02
C HIS A 20 -5.01 -20.13 6.03
N THR A 21 -3.94 -20.83 5.64
CA THR A 21 -3.89 -22.29 5.68
C THR A 21 -3.38 -22.81 7.02
N PHE A 22 -2.29 -22.24 7.53
CA PHE A 22 -1.60 -22.76 8.72
C PHE A 22 -1.94 -22.01 10.01
N ALA A 23 -2.34 -20.73 9.93
CA ALA A 23 -2.71 -19.87 11.06
C ALA A 23 -1.66 -19.83 12.20
N GLN A 24 -0.35 -19.94 11.85
CA GLN A 24 0.77 -19.93 12.79
C GLN A 24 1.52 -18.61 12.74
N THR A 25 2.29 -18.29 13.78
CA THR A 25 3.06 -17.03 13.90
C THR A 25 4.01 -16.80 12.72
N TRP A 26 4.73 -17.84 12.28
CA TRP A 26 5.65 -17.73 11.14
C TRP A 26 4.91 -17.42 9.82
N ALA A 27 3.72 -18.02 9.64
CA ALA A 27 2.89 -17.75 8.46
C ALA A 27 2.31 -16.32 8.49
N GLY A 28 1.97 -15.80 9.68
CA GLY A 28 1.60 -14.40 9.85
C GLY A 28 2.74 -13.44 9.48
N LEU A 29 3.98 -13.78 9.83
CA LEU A 29 5.14 -12.99 9.37
C LEU A 29 5.32 -13.08 7.85
N ALA A 30 5.11 -14.26 7.25
CA ALA A 30 5.18 -14.45 5.81
C ALA A 30 4.11 -13.64 5.03
N ASP A 31 2.95 -13.35 5.66
CA ASP A 31 1.91 -12.48 5.11
C ASP A 31 2.29 -10.99 5.24
N VAL A 32 2.69 -10.56 6.43
CA VAL A 32 2.87 -9.13 6.75
C VAL A 32 4.19 -8.55 6.19
N LEU A 33 5.30 -9.30 6.24
CA LEU A 33 6.60 -8.78 5.84
C LEU A 33 6.67 -8.38 4.35
N PRO A 34 6.13 -9.15 3.39
CA PRO A 34 6.13 -8.73 2.00
C PRO A 34 5.27 -7.49 1.75
N ILE A 35 4.18 -7.28 2.50
CA ILE A 35 3.36 -6.05 2.44
C ILE A 35 4.20 -4.85 2.86
N LEU A 36 4.89 -4.95 4.00
CA LEU A 36 5.79 -3.89 4.47
C LEU A 36 6.91 -3.62 3.44
N MET A 37 7.52 -4.67 2.90
CA MET A 37 8.54 -4.53 1.85
C MET A 37 8.00 -3.81 0.62
N PHE A 38 6.78 -4.12 0.18
CA PHE A 38 6.14 -3.42 -0.93
C PHE A 38 6.00 -1.93 -0.64
N ILE A 39 5.47 -1.58 0.53
CA ILE A 39 5.30 -0.19 0.97
C ILE A 39 6.63 0.56 0.94
N LEU A 40 7.66 0.03 1.58
CA LEU A 40 8.96 0.70 1.70
C LEU A 40 9.65 0.87 0.34
N ILE A 41 9.62 -0.17 -0.51
CA ILE A 41 10.20 -0.10 -1.86
C ILE A 41 9.39 0.87 -2.73
N TYR A 42 8.06 0.88 -2.60
CA TYR A 42 7.23 1.83 -3.35
C TYR A 42 7.50 3.27 -2.92
N ILE A 43 7.61 3.54 -1.62
CA ILE A 43 8.03 4.86 -1.10
C ILE A 43 9.37 5.28 -1.70
N TYR A 44 10.37 4.39 -1.68
CA TYR A 44 11.68 4.65 -2.24
C TYR A 44 11.63 5.03 -3.72
N VAL A 45 11.01 4.19 -4.56
CA VAL A 45 10.98 4.43 -6.02
C VAL A 45 10.09 5.60 -6.38
N ALA A 46 8.96 5.80 -5.70
CA ALA A 46 8.08 6.94 -5.91
C ALA A 46 8.76 8.26 -5.54
N THR A 47 9.46 8.30 -4.40
CA THR A 47 10.22 9.50 -3.99
C THR A 47 11.32 9.80 -5.00
N ARG A 48 12.15 8.82 -5.33
CA ARG A 48 13.29 9.03 -6.23
C ARG A 48 12.83 9.43 -7.63
N ASP A 49 11.88 8.70 -8.20
CA ASP A 49 11.57 8.80 -9.63
C ASP A 49 10.49 9.85 -9.96
N TYR A 50 9.49 10.07 -9.08
CA TYR A 50 8.49 11.12 -9.29
C TYR A 50 9.00 12.51 -8.92
N PHE A 51 9.79 12.62 -7.85
CA PHE A 51 10.35 13.91 -7.43
C PHE A 51 11.75 14.16 -8.00
N GLN A 52 12.35 13.17 -8.70
CA GLN A 52 13.68 13.25 -9.32
C GLN A 52 14.77 13.63 -8.31
N VAL A 53 14.70 13.09 -7.11
CA VAL A 53 15.68 13.32 -6.04
C VAL A 53 16.72 12.20 -6.00
N SER A 54 17.82 12.47 -5.30
CA SER A 54 18.90 11.49 -5.11
C SER A 54 18.47 10.30 -4.26
N SER A 55 19.14 9.17 -4.42
CA SER A 55 18.82 7.93 -3.69
C SER A 55 18.88 8.09 -2.17
N TRP A 56 19.82 8.89 -1.65
CA TRP A 56 19.93 9.10 -0.20
C TRP A 56 18.72 9.85 0.37
N VAL A 57 18.18 10.84 -0.37
CA VAL A 57 16.94 11.54 0.02
C VAL A 57 15.76 10.56 0.03
N ALA A 58 15.65 9.68 -0.98
CA ALA A 58 14.62 8.67 -1.02
C ALA A 58 14.70 7.71 0.19
N TRP A 59 15.93 7.33 0.61
CA TRP A 59 16.12 6.51 1.81
C TRP A 59 15.74 7.25 3.09
N LEU A 60 16.01 8.55 3.21
CA LEU A 60 15.56 9.33 4.36
C LEU A 60 14.03 9.35 4.48
N VAL A 61 13.32 9.44 3.34
CA VAL A 61 11.84 9.37 3.34
C VAL A 61 11.34 7.98 3.74
N VAL A 62 12.01 6.91 3.30
CA VAL A 62 11.69 5.54 3.75
C VAL A 62 11.86 5.41 5.27
N ILE A 63 12.97 5.91 5.83
CA ILE A 63 13.20 5.91 7.28
C ILE A 63 12.16 6.77 8.00
N GLY A 64 11.85 7.93 7.44
CA GLY A 64 10.84 8.87 7.95
C GLY A 64 9.41 8.31 7.95
N PHE A 65 9.14 7.27 7.17
CA PHE A 65 7.84 6.59 7.20
C PHE A 65 7.52 5.99 8.58
N PHE A 66 8.51 5.46 9.29
CA PHE A 66 8.26 4.84 10.60
C PHE A 66 7.79 5.84 11.66
N PRO A 67 8.49 6.97 11.93
CA PRO A 67 7.97 7.97 12.85
C PRO A 67 6.66 8.61 12.36
N PHE A 68 6.48 8.81 11.05
CA PHE A 68 5.21 9.26 10.50
C PHE A 68 4.07 8.29 10.84
N ALA A 69 4.26 6.99 10.61
CA ALA A 69 3.26 5.98 10.93
C ALA A 69 2.99 5.88 12.44
N ALA A 70 4.03 6.04 13.26
CA ALA A 70 3.89 6.07 14.72
C ALA A 70 3.05 7.27 15.19
N VAL A 71 3.29 8.47 14.65
CA VAL A 71 2.51 9.69 14.98
C VAL A 71 1.05 9.51 14.56
N ILE A 72 0.77 9.05 13.34
CA ILE A 72 -0.62 8.78 12.90
C ILE A 72 -1.27 7.74 13.81
N GLY A 73 -0.56 6.64 14.12
CA GLY A 73 -1.06 5.60 15.03
C GLY A 73 -1.40 6.12 16.41
N TRP A 74 -0.57 7.04 16.92
CA TRP A 74 -0.82 7.72 18.21
C TRP A 74 -2.04 8.65 18.14
N LEU A 75 -2.18 9.46 17.08
CA LEU A 75 -3.31 10.37 16.90
C LEU A 75 -4.67 9.65 16.79
N ILE A 76 -4.66 8.39 16.31
CA ILE A 76 -5.87 7.58 16.18
C ILE A 76 -5.92 6.45 17.22
N SER A 77 -5.15 6.55 18.31
CA SER A 77 -5.08 5.51 19.36
C SER A 77 -6.46 5.16 19.93
N ASP A 78 -7.32 6.16 20.10
CA ASP A 78 -8.65 6.03 20.68
C ASP A 78 -9.72 5.51 19.68
N TRP A 79 -9.34 5.30 18.42
CA TRP A 79 -10.25 4.79 17.39
C TRP A 79 -10.31 3.26 17.41
N GLU A 80 -10.74 2.71 18.56
CA GLU A 80 -10.81 1.25 18.79
C GLU A 80 -11.71 0.54 17.76
N PHE A 81 -12.74 1.23 17.25
CA PHE A 81 -13.66 0.70 16.25
C PHE A 81 -12.99 0.24 14.95
N LEU A 82 -11.80 0.78 14.64
CA LEU A 82 -11.03 0.37 13.47
C LEU A 82 -10.35 -1.01 13.64
N GLY A 83 -10.21 -1.49 14.87
CA GLY A 83 -9.57 -2.77 15.16
C GLY A 83 -8.20 -2.92 14.48
N SER A 84 -7.96 -4.06 13.84
CA SER A 84 -6.70 -4.34 13.13
C SER A 84 -6.48 -3.49 11.87
N THR A 85 -7.52 -2.81 11.35
CA THR A 85 -7.44 -1.93 10.17
C THR A 85 -6.67 -0.65 10.48
N ARG A 86 -6.62 -0.23 11.77
CA ARG A 86 -5.93 0.99 12.24
C ARG A 86 -4.47 1.06 11.77
N GLY A 87 -3.75 -0.06 11.77
CA GLY A 87 -2.35 -0.12 11.34
C GLY A 87 -2.09 0.28 9.88
N TYR A 88 -3.12 0.24 9.04
CA TYR A 88 -2.99 0.59 7.62
C TYR A 88 -3.29 2.07 7.32
N VAL A 89 -3.88 2.83 8.24
CA VAL A 89 -4.28 4.24 8.04
C VAL A 89 -3.13 5.17 7.59
N PRO A 90 -1.89 5.03 8.06
CA PRO A 90 -0.79 5.87 7.58
C PRO A 90 -0.54 5.77 6.07
N VAL A 91 -0.83 4.61 5.46
CA VAL A 91 -0.52 4.36 4.04
C VAL A 91 -1.37 5.23 3.09
N PRO A 92 -2.71 5.22 3.14
CA PRO A 92 -3.53 6.09 2.28
C PRO A 92 -3.25 7.57 2.53
N ILE A 93 -2.94 8.00 3.76
CA ILE A 93 -2.58 9.38 4.07
C ILE A 93 -1.29 9.76 3.32
N LEU A 94 -0.25 8.92 3.39
CA LEU A 94 1.00 9.18 2.68
C LEU A 94 0.80 9.23 1.17
N ILE A 95 0.02 8.31 0.59
CA ILE A 95 -0.27 8.31 -0.85
C ILE A 95 -1.01 9.58 -1.26
N LEU A 96 -1.96 10.07 -0.45
CA LEU A 96 -2.66 11.34 -0.70
C LEU A 96 -1.71 12.55 -0.64
N ILE A 97 -0.77 12.56 0.31
CA ILE A 97 0.28 13.61 0.36
C ILE A 97 1.07 13.61 -0.95
N TYR A 98 1.50 12.44 -1.44
CA TYR A 98 2.20 12.34 -2.73
C TYR A 98 1.33 12.82 -3.88
N ALA A 99 0.07 12.41 -3.96
CA ALA A 99 -0.87 12.84 -5.00
C ALA A 99 -1.04 14.37 -4.97
N TYR A 100 -1.18 14.95 -3.80
CA TYR A 100 -1.31 16.40 -3.64
C TYR A 100 -0.04 17.14 -4.11
N LEU A 101 1.14 16.70 -3.69
CA LEU A 101 2.40 17.31 -4.07
C LEU A 101 2.68 17.22 -5.58
N LEU A 102 2.25 16.11 -6.20
CA LEU A 102 2.49 15.83 -7.62
C LEU A 102 1.42 16.41 -8.55
N ARG A 103 0.29 16.90 -8.04
CA ARG A 103 -0.88 17.29 -8.85
C ARG A 103 -0.61 18.30 -9.97
N ARG A 104 0.37 19.18 -9.78
CA ARG A 104 0.75 20.20 -10.78
C ARG A 104 1.85 19.72 -11.73
N LYS A 105 2.79 18.91 -11.26
CA LYS A 105 3.96 18.46 -12.04
C LYS A 105 3.70 17.16 -12.81
N LEU A 106 2.98 16.24 -12.21
CA LEU A 106 2.66 14.90 -12.76
C LEU A 106 1.17 14.58 -12.54
N PRO A 107 0.24 15.29 -13.20
CA PRO A 107 -1.20 15.15 -12.94
C PRO A 107 -1.72 13.73 -13.19
N ASP A 108 -1.17 12.98 -14.15
CA ASP A 108 -1.59 11.61 -14.44
C ASP A 108 -1.15 10.65 -13.32
N VAL A 109 0.05 10.84 -12.76
CA VAL A 109 0.52 10.08 -11.59
C VAL A 109 -0.33 10.43 -10.38
N ALA A 110 -0.59 11.71 -10.13
CA ALA A 110 -1.41 12.16 -9.00
C ALA A 110 -2.82 11.57 -9.04
N ARG A 111 -3.48 11.58 -10.21
CA ARG A 111 -4.78 10.92 -10.40
C ARG A 111 -4.71 9.41 -10.15
N GLY A 112 -3.67 8.76 -10.68
CA GLY A 112 -3.45 7.33 -10.48
C GLY A 112 -3.26 6.98 -9.01
N LEU A 113 -2.48 7.76 -8.26
CA LEU A 113 -2.29 7.61 -6.82
C LEU A 113 -3.62 7.79 -6.06
N SER A 114 -4.41 8.82 -6.40
CA SER A 114 -5.72 9.06 -5.77
C SER A 114 -6.71 7.91 -6.03
N MET A 115 -6.70 7.33 -7.23
CA MET A 115 -7.50 6.13 -7.53
C MET A 115 -7.03 4.93 -6.68
N GLY A 116 -5.70 4.75 -6.52
CA GLY A 116 -5.13 3.74 -5.64
C GLY A 116 -5.61 3.89 -4.19
N VAL A 117 -5.68 5.13 -3.69
CA VAL A 117 -6.25 5.41 -2.35
C VAL A 117 -7.72 5.02 -2.29
N GLY A 118 -8.52 5.34 -3.30
CA GLY A 118 -9.94 4.94 -3.34
C GLY A 118 -10.12 3.42 -3.21
N ILE A 119 -9.32 2.64 -3.95
CA ILE A 119 -9.34 1.17 -3.88
C ILE A 119 -8.87 0.69 -2.48
N LEU A 120 -7.81 1.30 -1.92
CA LEU A 120 -7.30 0.94 -0.61
C LEU A 120 -8.31 1.22 0.50
N VAL A 121 -8.99 2.37 0.47
CA VAL A 121 -10.02 2.72 1.45
C VAL A 121 -11.20 1.75 1.36
N ALA A 122 -11.65 1.39 0.15
CA ALA A 122 -12.67 0.35 -0.04
C ALA A 122 -12.22 -1.01 0.50
N SER A 123 -10.94 -1.38 0.28
CA SER A 123 -10.33 -2.58 0.82
C SER A 123 -10.33 -2.58 2.36
N MET A 124 -9.87 -1.48 2.96
CA MET A 124 -9.87 -1.29 4.42
C MET A 124 -11.29 -1.34 4.99
N GLY A 125 -12.27 -0.78 4.27
CA GLY A 125 -13.68 -0.85 4.63
C GLY A 125 -14.21 -2.29 4.64
N ALA A 126 -13.85 -3.11 3.64
CA ALA A 126 -14.20 -4.53 3.61
C ALA A 126 -13.59 -5.29 4.80
N ARG A 127 -12.33 -4.99 5.15
CA ARG A 127 -11.67 -5.59 6.32
C ARG A 127 -12.31 -5.17 7.64
N TRP A 128 -12.70 -3.90 7.75
CA TRP A 128 -13.41 -3.40 8.93
C TRP A 128 -14.79 -4.01 9.05
N ALA A 129 -15.54 -4.05 7.95
CA ALA A 129 -16.88 -4.64 7.93
C ALA A 129 -16.87 -6.13 8.29
N ASP A 130 -15.81 -6.86 7.98
CA ASP A 130 -15.64 -8.26 8.32
C ASP A 130 -15.76 -8.52 9.83
N GLN A 131 -15.22 -7.62 10.65
CA GLN A 131 -15.31 -7.74 12.12
C GLN A 131 -16.76 -7.69 12.62
N LEU A 132 -17.64 -6.99 11.90
CA LEU A 132 -19.07 -6.87 12.23
C LEU A 132 -19.90 -7.99 11.61
N LEU A 133 -19.55 -8.42 10.41
CA LEU A 133 -20.36 -9.34 9.59
C LEU A 133 -19.99 -10.81 9.79
N CYS A 134 -18.74 -11.11 10.10
CA CYS A 134 -18.27 -12.49 10.28
C CYS A 134 -19.07 -13.30 11.33
N PRO A 135 -19.52 -12.73 12.45
CA PRO A 135 -20.38 -13.45 13.38
C PRO A 135 -21.78 -13.79 12.82
N LEU A 136 -22.24 -13.02 11.83
CA LEU A 136 -23.57 -13.16 11.22
C LEU A 136 -23.53 -14.02 9.93
N HIS A 137 -22.42 -13.97 9.22
CA HIS A 137 -22.23 -14.67 7.95
C HIS A 137 -20.87 -15.39 7.93
N PRO A 138 -20.83 -16.73 7.85
CA PRO A 138 -19.58 -17.52 7.91
C PRO A 138 -18.55 -17.15 6.85
N MET A 139 -18.98 -16.61 5.69
CA MET A 139 -18.06 -16.19 4.63
C MET A 139 -17.39 -14.84 4.94
N GLY A 140 -18.01 -13.97 5.76
CA GLY A 140 -17.51 -12.63 6.05
C GLY A 140 -17.24 -11.79 4.80
N THR A 141 -16.46 -10.72 4.97
CA THR A 141 -16.00 -9.83 3.87
C THR A 141 -14.49 -9.77 3.75
N HIS A 142 -13.75 -10.58 4.51
CA HIS A 142 -12.29 -10.58 4.53
C HIS A 142 -11.66 -10.91 3.18
N PHE A 143 -12.27 -11.78 2.39
CA PHE A 143 -11.82 -12.11 1.05
C PHE A 143 -11.83 -10.88 0.12
N LEU A 144 -12.77 -9.95 0.29
CA LEU A 144 -12.80 -8.70 -0.47
C LEU A 144 -11.60 -7.81 -0.15
N TRP A 145 -11.14 -7.80 1.12
CA TRP A 145 -9.90 -7.14 1.49
C TRP A 145 -8.73 -7.64 0.64
N HIS A 146 -8.55 -8.95 0.52
CA HIS A 146 -7.45 -9.52 -0.26
C HIS A 146 -7.55 -9.18 -1.74
N ILE A 147 -8.75 -9.31 -2.34
CA ILE A 147 -8.96 -8.97 -3.76
C ILE A 147 -8.68 -7.50 -4.02
N LEU A 148 -9.31 -6.60 -3.26
CA LEU A 148 -9.16 -5.16 -3.44
C LEU A 148 -7.73 -4.69 -3.13
N ASN A 149 -7.08 -5.28 -2.14
CA ASN A 149 -5.69 -4.96 -1.82
C ASN A 149 -4.75 -5.40 -2.96
N ALA A 150 -4.93 -6.60 -3.50
CA ALA A 150 -4.16 -7.07 -4.65
C ALA A 150 -4.38 -6.18 -5.88
N MET A 151 -5.63 -5.77 -6.16
CA MET A 151 -5.96 -4.83 -7.23
C MET A 151 -5.29 -3.48 -7.02
N MET A 152 -5.29 -2.95 -5.79
CA MET A 152 -4.65 -1.69 -5.44
C MET A 152 -3.14 -1.76 -5.67
N LEU A 153 -2.48 -2.81 -5.19
CA LEU A 153 -1.03 -2.98 -5.35
C LEU A 153 -0.64 -3.12 -6.84
N ALA A 154 -1.41 -3.91 -7.60
CA ALA A 154 -1.22 -4.04 -9.05
C ALA A 154 -1.43 -2.70 -9.77
N TRP A 155 -2.45 -1.93 -9.37
CA TRP A 155 -2.67 -0.58 -9.88
C TRP A 155 -1.52 0.37 -9.59
N MET A 156 -0.97 0.34 -8.38
CA MET A 156 0.19 1.16 -8.00
C MET A 156 1.43 0.81 -8.84
N ILE A 157 1.66 -0.48 -9.12
CA ILE A 157 2.71 -0.92 -10.05
C ILE A 157 2.48 -0.35 -11.45
N GLU A 158 1.25 -0.36 -11.93
CA GLU A 158 0.89 0.14 -13.25
C GLU A 158 1.08 1.65 -13.36
N VAL A 159 0.69 2.42 -12.35
CA VAL A 159 0.94 3.88 -12.28
C VAL A 159 2.44 4.16 -12.39
N TYR A 160 3.26 3.45 -11.62
CA TYR A 160 4.71 3.58 -11.68
C TYR A 160 5.27 3.19 -13.07
N ARG A 161 4.81 2.06 -13.63
CA ARG A 161 5.24 1.58 -14.95
C ARG A 161 4.93 2.59 -16.05
N ARG A 162 3.72 3.15 -16.07
CA ARG A 162 3.31 4.17 -17.06
C ARG A 162 4.20 5.40 -17.00
N HIS A 163 4.48 5.91 -15.82
CA HIS A 163 5.39 7.04 -15.63
C HIS A 163 6.78 6.75 -16.19
N MET A 164 7.37 5.60 -15.85
CA MET A 164 8.71 5.22 -16.31
C MET A 164 8.79 5.02 -17.83
N LEU A 165 7.72 4.55 -18.47
CA LEU A 165 7.66 4.39 -19.93
C LEU A 165 7.50 5.74 -20.64
N ALA A 166 6.70 6.64 -20.11
CA ALA A 166 6.54 8.00 -20.66
C ALA A 166 7.88 8.76 -20.65
N GLY A 167 8.62 8.69 -19.54
CA GLY A 167 9.96 9.30 -19.44
C GLY A 167 11.00 8.73 -20.40
N ARG A 168 10.88 7.44 -20.79
CA ARG A 168 11.76 6.82 -21.80
C ARG A 168 11.40 7.28 -23.22
N ARG A 169 10.11 7.47 -23.52
CA ARG A 169 9.65 7.96 -24.85
C ARG A 169 10.08 9.39 -25.10
N ALA A 170 10.06 10.25 -24.08
CA ALA A 170 10.47 11.65 -24.20
C ALA A 170 11.99 11.84 -24.42
N LYS A 171 12.81 10.80 -24.17
CA LYS A 171 14.28 10.83 -24.35
C LYS A 171 14.76 10.23 -25.69
N ARG A 172 13.84 9.69 -26.49
CA ARG A 172 14.10 9.19 -27.85
C ARG A 172 13.65 10.17 -28.90
#